data_51b21c8266be5e6c59a9b10202da90df
#
_entry.id   51b21c8266be5e6c59a9b10202da90df
#
_cell.length_a   1.000
_cell.length_b   1.000
_cell.length_c   1.000
_cell.angle_alpha   90.00
_cell.angle_beta   90.00
_cell.angle_gamma   90.00
#
_symmetry.space_group_name_H-M   'P 1'
#
loop_
_entity.id
_entity.type
_entity.pdbx_description
1 polymer ?
#
loop_
_entity_poly.entity_id
_entity_poly.type
_entity_poly.pdbx_seq_one_letter_code
_entity_poly.pdbx_strand_id
1 'polypeptide(L)'
;MTVQGSKNAVLPILASTILIAGKTTLRNCPDISDVDCMCRILQKIGATVTKKGHEICVDTSGALQSRLPAEEVVRMRSSIVLTGALLGRLGQASFCDPGGCVIGDRPIDLHLKAFARFGCQIRREDDNFLTVFAKRLNGVQIPFPFSSVGATQNAILCAVCA
;
A
#
# COMPACT_ATOMS: atom_id res chain seq x y z
N MET A 1 -20.82 11.16 22.61
CA MET A 1 -20.55 11.08 21.15
C MET A 1 -19.31 10.21 20.95
N THR A 2 -19.40 9.12 20.22
CA THR A 2 -18.24 8.25 19.94
C THR A 2 -17.64 8.64 18.60
N VAL A 3 -16.36 9.01 18.58
CA VAL A 3 -15.64 9.37 17.35
C VAL A 3 -15.18 8.08 16.66
N GLN A 4 -15.54 7.93 15.39
CA GLN A 4 -15.06 6.82 14.57
C GLN A 4 -13.62 7.05 14.09
N GLY A 5 -12.92 5.97 13.76
CA GLY A 5 -11.58 6.03 13.18
C GLY A 5 -11.55 6.77 11.84
N SER A 6 -10.39 7.36 11.54
CA SER A 6 -10.19 8.15 10.31
C SER A 6 -9.87 7.24 9.12
N LYS A 7 -10.50 7.47 7.96
CA LYS A 7 -10.16 6.84 6.68
C LYS A 7 -8.67 6.98 6.34
N ASN A 8 -8.15 8.21 6.45
CA ASN A 8 -6.77 8.52 6.06
C ASN A 8 -5.71 7.91 7.00
N ALA A 9 -6.13 7.49 8.20
CA ALA A 9 -5.27 6.76 9.12
C ALA A 9 -5.37 5.24 8.91
N VAL A 10 -6.58 4.69 8.76
CA VAL A 10 -6.77 3.24 8.71
C VAL A 10 -6.17 2.60 7.48
N LEU A 11 -6.21 3.24 6.31
CA LEU A 11 -5.70 2.65 5.07
C LEU A 11 -4.18 2.40 5.10
N PRO A 12 -3.30 3.36 5.48
CA PRO A 12 -1.88 3.08 5.62
C PRO A 12 -1.56 2.13 6.79
N ILE A 13 -2.37 2.11 7.86
CA ILE A 13 -2.23 1.15 8.96
C ILE A 13 -2.59 -0.27 8.47
N LEU A 14 -3.64 -0.45 7.67
CA LEU A 14 -3.94 -1.74 7.04
C LEU A 14 -2.81 -2.18 6.10
N ALA A 15 -2.24 -1.26 5.32
CA ALA A 15 -1.08 -1.58 4.49
C ALA A 15 0.15 -1.99 5.31
N SER A 16 0.38 -1.39 6.47
CA SER A 16 1.51 -1.73 7.35
C SER A 16 1.42 -3.15 7.93
N THR A 17 0.23 -3.77 7.97
CA THR A 17 0.10 -5.17 8.41
C THR A 17 0.89 -6.16 7.55
N ILE A 18 1.15 -5.81 6.28
CA ILE A 18 2.00 -6.58 5.38
C ILE A 18 3.43 -6.73 5.93
N LEU A 19 3.95 -5.73 6.63
CA LEU A 19 5.31 -5.73 7.17
C LEU A 19 5.48 -6.69 8.36
N ILE A 20 4.38 -7.15 8.94
CA ILE A 20 4.38 -8.02 10.13
C ILE A 20 4.11 -9.46 9.67
N ALA A 21 5.05 -10.38 9.92
CA ALA A 21 4.85 -11.81 9.62
C ALA A 21 3.97 -12.45 10.72
N GLY A 22 2.66 -12.17 10.71
CA GLY A 22 1.77 -12.64 11.77
C GLY A 22 0.42 -11.97 11.77
N LYS A 23 -0.27 -12.10 12.89
CA LYS A 23 -1.63 -11.59 13.08
C LYS A 23 -1.62 -10.21 13.73
N THR A 24 -2.35 -9.29 13.13
CA THR A 24 -2.56 -7.92 13.62
C THR A 24 -4.05 -7.64 13.76
N THR A 25 -4.46 -7.08 14.88
CA THR A 25 -5.85 -6.66 15.11
C THR A 25 -5.94 -5.15 15.21
N LEU A 26 -6.73 -4.55 14.33
CA LEU A 26 -7.04 -3.12 14.32
C LEU A 26 -8.43 -2.89 14.91
N ARG A 27 -8.53 -1.95 15.85
CA ARG A 27 -9.80 -1.56 16.49
C ARG A 27 -10.22 -0.16 16.08
N ASN A 28 -11.49 0.15 16.23
CA ASN A 28 -12.09 1.43 15.86
C ASN A 28 -11.90 1.75 14.36
N CYS A 29 -11.95 0.74 13.48
CA CYS A 29 -11.92 0.94 12.05
C CYS A 29 -13.26 1.52 11.57
N PRO A 30 -13.25 2.54 10.69
CA PRO A 30 -14.48 3.07 10.13
C PRO A 30 -15.11 2.07 9.16
N ASP A 31 -16.45 2.02 9.14
CA ASP A 31 -17.20 1.18 8.21
C ASP A 31 -17.47 1.95 6.91
N ILE A 32 -16.53 1.87 5.97
CA ILE A 32 -16.53 2.56 4.69
C ILE A 32 -16.02 1.66 3.57
N SER A 33 -16.48 1.93 2.35
CA SER A 33 -16.15 1.14 1.14
C SER A 33 -14.66 1.01 0.85
N ASP A 34 -13.86 2.04 1.16
CA ASP A 34 -12.40 2.01 0.95
C ASP A 34 -11.73 0.99 1.88
N VAL A 35 -12.21 0.85 3.13
CA VAL A 35 -11.71 -0.17 4.07
C VAL A 35 -12.05 -1.57 3.55
N ASP A 36 -13.27 -1.77 3.05
CA ASP A 36 -13.66 -3.05 2.47
C ASP A 36 -12.84 -3.38 1.22
N CYS A 37 -12.58 -2.40 0.37
CA CYS A 37 -11.71 -2.56 -0.79
C CYS A 37 -10.28 -2.96 -0.38
N MET A 38 -9.70 -2.27 0.62
CA MET A 38 -8.38 -2.61 1.15
C MET A 38 -8.34 -4.03 1.71
N CYS A 39 -9.37 -4.45 2.47
CA CYS A 39 -9.48 -5.82 2.97
C CYS A 39 -9.52 -6.85 1.83
N ARG A 40 -10.28 -6.60 0.75
CA ARG A 40 -10.30 -7.48 -0.42
C ARG A 40 -8.95 -7.56 -1.11
N ILE A 41 -8.23 -6.43 -1.25
CA ILE A 41 -6.88 -6.45 -1.83
C ILE A 41 -5.95 -7.32 -0.98
N LEU A 42 -5.95 -7.12 0.34
CA LEU A 42 -5.15 -7.92 1.26
C LEU A 42 -5.46 -9.41 1.15
N GLN A 43 -6.75 -9.79 1.06
CA GLN A 43 -7.15 -11.18 0.84
C GLN A 43 -6.64 -11.72 -0.50
N LYS A 44 -6.78 -10.96 -1.59
CA LYS A 44 -6.36 -11.38 -2.94
C LYS A 44 -4.84 -11.54 -3.06
N ILE A 45 -4.07 -10.80 -2.28
CA ILE A 45 -2.61 -11.00 -2.24
C ILE A 45 -2.16 -12.09 -1.25
N GLY A 46 -3.08 -12.77 -0.58
CA GLY A 46 -2.78 -13.96 0.25
C GLY A 46 -2.91 -13.77 1.76
N ALA A 47 -3.31 -12.60 2.25
CA ALA A 47 -3.58 -12.42 3.68
C ALA A 47 -4.94 -13.02 4.06
N THR A 48 -5.06 -13.52 5.27
CA THR A 48 -6.36 -13.86 5.87
C THR A 48 -6.91 -12.64 6.60
N VAL A 49 -8.08 -12.16 6.16
CA VAL A 49 -8.71 -10.98 6.77
C VAL A 49 -10.09 -11.34 7.30
N THR A 50 -10.34 -10.99 8.56
CA THR A 50 -11.67 -11.09 9.19
C THR A 50 -12.09 -9.72 9.71
N LYS A 51 -13.33 -9.31 9.41
CA LYS A 51 -13.94 -8.06 9.88
C LYS A 51 -15.14 -8.37 10.75
N LYS A 52 -15.17 -7.81 11.97
CA LYS A 52 -16.29 -7.90 12.91
C LYS A 52 -16.63 -6.51 13.43
N GLY A 53 -17.66 -5.88 12.88
CA GLY A 53 -18.00 -4.50 13.20
C GLY A 53 -16.83 -3.56 12.89
N HIS A 54 -16.35 -2.85 13.91
CA HIS A 54 -15.22 -1.91 13.80
C HIS A 54 -13.84 -2.55 14.11
N GLU A 55 -13.77 -3.86 14.19
CA GLU A 55 -12.52 -4.60 14.39
C GLU A 55 -12.15 -5.36 13.12
N ILE A 56 -10.89 -5.23 12.70
CA ILE A 56 -10.33 -5.93 11.54
C ILE A 56 -9.09 -6.68 12.00
N CYS A 57 -9.08 -8.00 11.79
CA CYS A 57 -7.92 -8.84 12.02
C CYS A 57 -7.32 -9.24 10.68
N VAL A 58 -6.04 -8.99 10.50
CA VAL A 58 -5.25 -9.34 9.31
C VAL A 58 -4.13 -10.28 9.73
N ASP A 59 -4.05 -11.43 9.07
CA ASP A 59 -2.98 -12.41 9.25
C ASP A 59 -2.17 -12.54 7.95
N THR A 60 -0.91 -12.18 8.02
CA THR A 60 0.06 -12.21 6.91
C THR A 60 1.20 -13.20 7.15
N SER A 61 0.99 -14.20 8.00
CA SER A 61 1.97 -15.27 8.26
C SER A 61 2.22 -16.18 7.06
N GLY A 62 1.23 -16.28 6.16
CA GLY A 62 1.33 -17.06 4.92
C GLY A 62 2.14 -16.37 3.82
N ALA A 63 2.25 -17.05 2.68
CA ALA A 63 2.89 -16.49 1.49
C ALA A 63 2.03 -15.38 0.88
N LEU A 64 2.65 -14.24 0.62
CA LEU A 64 2.01 -13.10 -0.02
C LEU A 64 2.45 -12.98 -1.48
N GLN A 65 1.54 -12.49 -2.33
CA GLN A 65 1.81 -12.13 -3.72
C GLN A 65 2.26 -10.68 -3.81
N SER A 66 3.25 -10.41 -4.66
CA SER A 66 3.75 -9.05 -4.90
C SER A 66 2.92 -8.26 -5.92
N ARG A 67 1.98 -8.90 -6.62
CA ARG A 67 1.14 -8.29 -7.66
C ARG A 67 -0.22 -7.91 -7.10
N LEU A 68 -0.53 -6.62 -7.16
CA LEU A 68 -1.83 -6.11 -6.74
C LEU A 68 -2.92 -6.41 -7.77
N PRO A 69 -4.15 -6.74 -7.36
CA PRO A 69 -5.25 -7.02 -8.28
C PRO A 69 -5.72 -5.74 -8.99
N ALA A 70 -5.59 -5.68 -10.32
CA ALA A 70 -5.87 -4.50 -11.13
C ALA A 70 -7.28 -3.95 -10.91
N GLU A 71 -8.29 -4.83 -10.87
CA GLU A 71 -9.70 -4.47 -10.70
C GLU A 71 -10.00 -3.72 -9.39
N GLU A 72 -9.28 -4.03 -8.30
CA GLU A 72 -9.43 -3.33 -7.02
C GLU A 72 -8.58 -2.05 -6.97
N VAL A 73 -7.39 -2.08 -7.58
CA VAL A 73 -6.49 -0.91 -7.65
C VAL A 73 -7.16 0.25 -8.39
N VAL A 74 -7.84 -0.03 -9.52
CA VAL A 74 -8.59 0.98 -10.28
C VAL A 74 -9.74 1.57 -9.47
N ARG A 75 -10.41 0.77 -8.63
CA ARG A 75 -11.51 1.23 -7.76
C ARG A 75 -11.05 2.13 -6.62
N MET A 76 -9.84 1.93 -6.13
CA MET A 76 -9.32 2.64 -4.97
C MET A 76 -7.88 3.08 -5.19
N ARG A 77 -7.70 4.32 -5.67
CA ARG A 77 -6.39 4.90 -5.93
C ARG A 77 -5.42 4.84 -4.74
N SER A 78 -5.92 4.99 -3.51
CA SER A 78 -5.12 4.92 -2.29
C SER A 78 -4.48 3.54 -2.06
N SER A 79 -4.88 2.50 -2.83
CA SER A 79 -4.25 1.18 -2.80
C SER A 79 -2.77 1.19 -3.15
N ILE A 80 -2.28 2.23 -3.84
CA ILE A 80 -0.85 2.41 -4.13
C ILE A 80 0.02 2.41 -2.86
N VAL A 81 -0.54 2.73 -1.70
CA VAL A 81 0.18 2.69 -0.41
C VAL A 81 0.68 1.28 -0.06
N LEU A 82 0.03 0.23 -0.59
CA LEU A 82 0.47 -1.16 -0.41
C LEU A 82 1.82 -1.44 -1.07
N THR A 83 2.19 -0.68 -2.11
CA THR A 83 3.45 -0.87 -2.84
C THR A 83 4.66 -0.72 -1.92
N GLY A 84 4.68 0.30 -1.04
CA GLY A 84 5.77 0.50 -0.08
C GLY A 84 5.89 -0.65 0.92
N ALA A 85 4.76 -1.15 1.41
CA ALA A 85 4.74 -2.27 2.34
C ALA A 85 5.19 -3.59 1.66
N LEU A 86 4.75 -3.85 0.43
CA LEU A 86 5.17 -5.01 -0.35
C LEU A 86 6.66 -4.96 -0.69
N LEU A 87 7.19 -3.79 -1.06
CA LEU A 87 8.62 -3.59 -1.26
C LEU A 87 9.41 -3.89 0.00
N GLY A 88 8.98 -3.37 1.15
CA GLY A 88 9.61 -3.66 2.43
C GLY A 88 9.61 -5.14 2.78
N ARG A 89 8.48 -5.83 2.56
CA ARG A 89 8.31 -7.24 2.94
C ARG A 89 8.90 -8.24 1.95
N LEU A 90 8.69 -8.00 0.64
CA LEU A 90 8.98 -8.96 -0.44
C LEU A 90 10.11 -8.51 -1.37
N GLY A 91 10.59 -7.27 -1.24
CA GLY A 91 11.55 -6.68 -2.18
C GLY A 91 10.98 -6.38 -3.56
N GLN A 92 9.70 -6.62 -3.79
CA GLN A 92 9.02 -6.41 -5.06
C GLN A 92 7.55 -6.05 -4.86
N ALA A 93 7.04 -5.18 -5.74
CA ALA A 93 5.62 -4.89 -5.87
C ALA A 93 5.26 -4.61 -7.33
N SER A 94 4.16 -5.17 -7.80
CA SER A 94 3.61 -4.91 -9.15
C SER A 94 2.20 -4.36 -9.03
N PHE A 95 1.91 -3.28 -9.72
CA PHE A 95 0.60 -2.64 -9.69
C PHE A 95 0.29 -2.00 -11.04
N CYS A 96 -0.99 -1.96 -11.41
CA CYS A 96 -1.43 -1.17 -12.56
C CYS A 96 -1.52 0.30 -12.17
N ASP A 97 -1.41 1.19 -13.16
CA ASP A 97 -1.66 2.62 -12.92
C ASP A 97 -3.07 2.78 -12.32
N PRO A 98 -3.21 3.35 -11.12
CA PRO A 98 -4.52 3.48 -10.47
C PRO A 98 -5.48 4.43 -11.18
N GLY A 99 -5.10 4.94 -12.36
CA GLY A 99 -5.93 5.84 -13.17
C GLY A 99 -6.09 7.25 -12.60
N GLY A 100 -6.75 8.10 -13.36
CA GLY A 100 -7.11 9.45 -12.92
C GLY A 100 -8.27 9.44 -11.91
N CYS A 101 -8.33 10.46 -11.09
CA CYS A 101 -9.49 10.73 -10.23
C CYS A 101 -10.41 11.74 -10.92
N VAL A 102 -11.71 11.69 -10.63
CA VAL A 102 -12.71 12.69 -11.08
C VAL A 102 -12.30 14.13 -10.68
N ILE A 103 -11.41 14.29 -9.70
CA ILE A 103 -10.91 15.58 -9.19
C ILE A 103 -9.62 16.05 -9.91
N GLY A 104 -9.09 15.30 -10.89
CA GLY A 104 -7.92 15.65 -11.69
C GLY A 104 -6.77 14.65 -11.65
N ASP A 105 -5.76 14.87 -12.50
CA ASP A 105 -4.55 14.05 -12.57
C ASP A 105 -3.76 14.12 -11.27
N ARG A 106 -3.55 12.97 -10.67
CA ARG A 106 -2.67 12.82 -9.52
C ARG A 106 -1.56 11.84 -9.87
N PRO A 107 -0.49 12.31 -10.50
CA PRO A 107 0.59 11.45 -10.96
C PRO A 107 1.22 10.69 -9.78
N ILE A 108 1.66 9.47 -10.03
CA ILE A 108 2.36 8.61 -9.06
C ILE A 108 3.87 8.86 -9.04
N ASP A 109 4.34 9.88 -9.74
CA ASP A 109 5.76 10.17 -9.94
C ASP A 109 6.53 10.36 -8.63
N LEU A 110 5.92 10.99 -7.62
CA LEU A 110 6.55 11.14 -6.30
C LEU A 110 6.75 9.80 -5.59
N HIS A 111 5.81 8.85 -5.75
CA HIS A 111 5.98 7.50 -5.22
C HIS A 111 7.15 6.80 -5.92
N LEU A 112 7.19 6.86 -7.25
CA LEU A 112 8.26 6.24 -8.04
C LEU A 112 9.63 6.87 -7.75
N LYS A 113 9.69 8.21 -7.63
CA LYS A 113 10.91 8.92 -7.22
C LYS A 113 11.39 8.47 -5.83
N ALA A 114 10.48 8.30 -4.87
CA ALA A 114 10.83 7.81 -3.56
C ALA A 114 11.43 6.38 -3.63
N PHE A 115 10.78 5.48 -4.36
CA PHE A 115 11.29 4.11 -4.54
C PHE A 115 12.64 4.07 -5.24
N ALA A 116 12.85 4.88 -6.27
CA ALA A 116 14.15 5.00 -6.93
C ALA A 116 15.25 5.47 -5.96
N ARG A 117 14.93 6.38 -5.03
CA ARG A 117 15.87 6.82 -3.98
C ARG A 117 16.25 5.69 -3.01
N PHE A 118 15.33 4.78 -2.70
CA PHE A 118 15.64 3.56 -1.92
C PHE A 118 16.50 2.53 -2.68
N GLY A 119 16.81 2.79 -3.96
CA GLY A 119 17.58 1.88 -4.81
C GLY A 119 16.72 0.90 -5.60
N CYS A 120 15.41 1.10 -5.64
CA CYS A 120 14.53 0.25 -6.44
C CYS A 120 14.70 0.53 -7.94
N GLN A 121 14.60 -0.53 -8.72
CA GLN A 121 14.44 -0.47 -10.18
C GLN A 121 12.94 -0.48 -10.50
N ILE A 122 12.56 0.24 -11.54
CA ILE A 122 11.17 0.37 -12.00
C ILE A 122 11.12 -0.13 -13.44
N ARG A 123 10.23 -1.08 -13.70
CA ARG A 123 10.00 -1.64 -15.04
C ARG A 123 8.52 -1.51 -15.39
N ARG A 124 8.24 -1.03 -16.60
CA ARG A 124 6.89 -1.08 -17.18
C ARG A 124 6.73 -2.42 -17.89
N GLU A 125 5.61 -3.08 -17.66
CA GLU A 125 5.22 -4.34 -18.30
C GLU A 125 4.22 -4.05 -19.46
N ASP A 126 4.04 -5.01 -20.36
CA ASP A 126 3.21 -4.85 -21.57
C ASP A 126 1.72 -4.69 -21.26
N ASP A 127 1.28 -5.13 -20.08
CA ASP A 127 -0.11 -5.09 -19.61
C ASP A 127 -0.46 -3.86 -18.76
N ASN A 128 0.27 -2.75 -18.94
CA ASN A 128 0.14 -1.50 -18.17
C ASN A 128 0.47 -1.63 -16.67
N PHE A 129 1.13 -2.71 -16.27
CA PHE A 129 1.66 -2.82 -14.92
C PHE A 129 3.02 -2.12 -14.81
N LEU A 130 3.25 -1.57 -13.63
CA LEU A 130 4.56 -1.13 -13.17
C LEU A 130 5.05 -2.12 -12.13
N THR A 131 6.22 -2.67 -12.33
CA THR A 131 6.91 -3.50 -11.34
C THR A 131 8.07 -2.72 -10.77
N VAL A 132 8.05 -2.57 -9.46
CA VAL A 132 9.11 -1.95 -8.67
C VAL A 132 9.79 -3.04 -7.84
N PHE A 133 11.12 -3.11 -7.87
CA PHE A 133 11.86 -4.16 -7.16
C PHE A 133 13.25 -3.71 -6.73
N ALA A 134 13.74 -4.27 -5.65
CA ALA A 134 15.10 -4.10 -5.15
C ALA A 134 15.60 -5.38 -4.50
N LYS A 135 16.86 -5.71 -4.68
CA LYS A 135 17.53 -6.78 -3.90
C LYS A 135 17.72 -6.39 -2.44
N ARG A 136 17.95 -5.10 -2.20
CA ARG A 136 18.10 -4.49 -0.88
C ARG A 136 17.63 -3.04 -0.96
N LEU A 137 16.88 -2.63 0.03
CA LEU A 137 16.51 -1.23 0.23
C LEU A 137 17.63 -0.52 1.00
N ASN A 138 17.89 0.73 0.63
CA ASN A 138 18.94 1.55 1.26
C ASN A 138 18.30 2.71 2.01
N GLY A 139 18.69 2.93 3.26
CA GLY A 139 18.30 4.12 4.02
C GLY A 139 18.80 5.39 3.34
N VAL A 140 17.91 6.33 3.06
CA VAL A 140 18.21 7.55 2.29
C VAL A 140 17.39 8.74 2.74
N GLN A 141 17.86 9.95 2.43
CA GLN A 141 17.06 11.17 2.53
C GLN A 141 16.24 11.36 1.25
N ILE A 142 14.95 11.61 1.41
CA ILE A 142 14.02 11.80 0.30
C ILE A 142 13.40 13.20 0.41
N PRO A 143 13.98 14.22 -0.25
CA PRO A 143 13.35 15.52 -0.35
C PRO A 143 12.22 15.47 -1.38
N PHE A 144 10.99 15.78 -0.96
CA PHE A 144 9.89 15.99 -1.88
C PHE A 144 9.82 17.46 -2.28
N PRO A 145 9.64 17.79 -3.58
CA PRO A 145 9.55 19.18 -4.06
C PRO A 145 8.29 19.90 -3.56
N PHE A 146 7.28 19.14 -3.17
CA PHE A 146 6.05 19.61 -2.53
C PHE A 146 5.47 18.49 -1.65
N SER A 147 4.59 18.85 -0.73
CA SER A 147 4.01 17.89 0.22
C SER A 147 3.09 16.90 -0.50
N SER A 148 3.26 15.61 -0.22
CA SER A 148 2.40 14.53 -0.71
C SER A 148 2.18 13.51 0.40
N VAL A 149 0.98 13.47 0.95
CA VAL A 149 0.62 12.53 2.02
C VAL A 149 0.82 11.09 1.57
N GLY A 150 0.31 10.73 0.38
CA GLY A 150 0.39 9.36 -0.13
C GLY A 150 1.84 8.91 -0.39
N ALA A 151 2.66 9.76 -1.02
CA ALA A 151 4.06 9.44 -1.27
C ALA A 151 4.86 9.33 0.03
N THR A 152 4.58 10.18 1.03
CA THR A 152 5.20 10.11 2.36
C THR A 152 4.84 8.80 3.07
N GLN A 153 3.56 8.43 3.10
CA GLN A 153 3.12 7.17 3.69
C GLN A 153 3.80 5.96 3.03
N ASN A 154 3.87 5.96 1.71
CA ASN A 154 4.50 4.90 0.94
C ASN A 154 6.02 4.82 1.23
N ALA A 155 6.68 5.97 1.30
CA ALA A 155 8.09 6.05 1.67
C ALA A 155 8.35 5.54 3.09
N ILE A 156 7.51 5.89 4.06
CA ILE A 156 7.62 5.40 5.45
C ILE A 156 7.49 3.88 5.49
N LEU A 157 6.47 3.31 4.83
CA LEU A 157 6.27 1.86 4.81
C LEU A 157 7.44 1.11 4.18
N CYS A 158 8.04 1.67 3.12
CA CYS A 158 9.25 1.12 2.51
C CYS A 158 10.47 1.24 3.42
N ALA A 159 10.63 2.38 4.10
CA ALA A 159 11.78 2.70 4.95
C ALA A 159 11.89 1.80 6.19
N VAL A 160 10.79 1.23 6.66
CA VAL A 160 10.81 0.30 7.82
C VAL A 160 11.75 -0.88 7.60
N CYS A 161 12.00 -1.25 6.35
CA CYS A 161 12.86 -2.38 5.96
C CYS A 161 14.13 -1.94 5.18
N ALA A 162 14.47 -0.64 5.19
CA ALA A 162 15.62 -0.08 4.48
C ALA A 162 16.90 -0.01 5.35
#